data_a5ff50d025cb66f6c61f9871b3baeb87
#
_entry.id   a5ff50d025cb66f6c61f9871b3baeb87
#
_cell.length_a   1.000
_cell.length_b   1.000
_cell.length_c   1.000
_cell.angle_alpha   90.00
_cell.angle_beta   90.00
_cell.angle_gamma   90.00
#
_symmetry.space_group_name_H-M   'P 1'
#
loop_
_entity.id
_entity.type
_entity.pdbx_description
1 polymer ?
#
loop_
_entity_poly.entity_id
_entity_poly.type
_entity_poly.pdbx_seq_one_letter_code
_entity_poly.pdbx_strand_id
1 'polypeptide(L)'
;MAHFNCLIVDDEEELAKMTKEYFTMFDVSTEYVCCAGACYDFLETNTVDLLLLDINLGDGSGFEVCKRVRAKWQLPILFISARQSDDDVLAALSIGGDDYVKKPYSLSVLLAKVRVNLKRVEQMKRLEEDAARMEAEAAVSQGSMGNAGSALQRDADGSDAASQIGSDHEILRLDESTMSAVRNGQRIPLKAKEFALLACLYEHKDTIVKKETLFDEVWGDAFYSDGTLNVHIRKLREKLEKDPNHPELIRTVWGTGYILKTQNEKS
;
A
#
# COMPACT_ATOMS: atom_id res chain seq x y z
N MET A 1 6.90 20.21 18.51
CA MET A 1 7.03 19.20 17.46
C MET A 1 7.22 19.92 16.14
N ALA A 2 8.35 19.69 15.45
CA ALA A 2 8.53 20.18 14.10
C ALA A 2 7.98 19.14 13.09
N HIS A 3 7.60 19.60 11.88
CA HIS A 3 7.12 18.74 10.81
C HIS A 3 8.10 18.77 9.64
N PHE A 4 8.43 17.58 9.13
CA PHE A 4 9.31 17.41 7.98
C PHE A 4 8.64 16.51 6.91
N ASN A 5 8.85 16.85 5.66
CA ASN A 5 8.37 15.99 4.57
C ASN A 5 9.16 14.69 4.49
N CYS A 6 10.47 14.72 4.77
CA CYS A 6 11.33 13.56 4.62
C CYS A 6 12.35 13.47 5.77
N LEU A 7 12.52 12.28 6.32
CA LEU A 7 13.66 11.93 7.18
C LEU A 7 14.54 10.93 6.44
N ILE A 8 15.84 11.22 6.38
CA ILE A 8 16.86 10.32 5.82
C ILE A 8 17.55 9.60 6.98
N VAL A 9 17.65 8.27 6.90
CA VAL A 9 18.40 7.45 7.85
C VAL A 9 19.47 6.70 7.05
N ASP A 10 20.70 7.17 7.14
CA ASP A 10 21.83 6.67 6.35
C ASP A 10 23.13 6.91 7.15
N ASP A 11 23.98 5.90 7.32
CA ASP A 11 25.25 6.03 8.03
C ASP A 11 26.35 6.73 7.23
N GLU A 12 26.12 6.91 5.92
CA GLU A 12 26.95 7.74 5.05
C GLU A 12 26.57 9.23 5.22
N GLU A 13 27.07 9.88 6.29
CA GLU A 13 26.70 11.26 6.66
C GLU A 13 26.83 12.28 5.54
N GLU A 14 27.92 12.24 4.77
CA GLU A 14 28.16 13.15 3.64
C GLU A 14 27.07 13.00 2.56
N LEU A 15 26.66 11.77 2.24
CA LEU A 15 25.62 11.49 1.27
C LEU A 15 24.25 11.94 1.79
N ALA A 16 23.93 11.64 3.06
CA ALA A 16 22.71 12.08 3.70
C ALA A 16 22.56 13.61 3.73
N LYS A 17 23.64 14.32 4.09
CA LYS A 17 23.69 15.77 4.11
C LYS A 17 23.50 16.38 2.72
N MET A 18 24.22 15.86 1.71
CA MET A 18 24.07 16.32 0.33
C MET A 18 22.64 16.08 -0.19
N THR A 19 22.05 14.95 0.13
CA THR A 19 20.67 14.63 -0.23
C THR A 19 19.67 15.57 0.44
N LYS A 20 19.84 15.86 1.73
CA LYS A 20 19.04 16.85 2.46
C LYS A 20 19.13 18.22 1.81
N GLU A 21 20.33 18.72 1.56
CA GLU A 21 20.55 20.03 0.94
C GLU A 21 19.86 20.11 -0.43
N TYR A 22 20.03 19.07 -1.26
CA TYR A 22 19.40 18.99 -2.57
C TYR A 22 17.87 19.01 -2.46
N PHE A 23 17.27 18.23 -1.56
CA PHE A 23 15.81 18.18 -1.39
C PHE A 23 15.25 19.51 -0.88
N THR A 24 15.95 20.16 0.04
CA THR A 24 15.56 21.47 0.56
C THR A 24 15.57 22.56 -0.51
N MET A 25 16.50 22.50 -1.47
CA MET A 25 16.52 23.41 -2.64
C MET A 25 15.27 23.26 -3.52
N PHE A 26 14.56 22.16 -3.43
CA PHE A 26 13.34 21.85 -4.17
C PHE A 26 12.09 21.80 -3.27
N ASP A 27 12.06 22.57 -2.19
CA ASP A 27 10.91 22.74 -1.28
C ASP A 27 10.44 21.46 -0.59
N VAL A 28 11.32 20.45 -0.43
CA VAL A 28 11.06 19.26 0.39
C VAL A 28 11.82 19.42 1.71
N SER A 29 11.08 19.78 2.78
CA SER A 29 11.67 19.93 4.11
C SER A 29 12.22 18.59 4.59
N THR A 30 13.53 18.52 4.74
CA THR A 30 14.24 17.24 4.96
C THR A 30 15.18 17.36 6.13
N GLU A 31 15.23 16.31 6.96
CA GLU A 31 16.25 16.12 7.99
C GLU A 31 16.95 14.78 7.80
N TYR A 32 18.11 14.59 8.42
CA TYR A 32 18.83 13.32 8.37
C TYR A 32 19.35 12.92 9.76
N VAL A 33 19.50 11.63 9.94
CA VAL A 33 20.12 10.99 11.08
C VAL A 33 21.01 9.83 10.61
N CYS A 34 22.09 9.55 11.36
CA CYS A 34 23.11 8.60 10.90
C CYS A 34 23.00 7.20 11.55
N CYS A 35 21.99 6.95 12.37
CA CYS A 35 21.84 5.67 13.06
C CYS A 35 20.39 5.37 13.45
N ALA A 36 20.11 4.09 13.74
CA ALA A 36 18.79 3.63 14.13
C ALA A 36 18.27 4.28 15.42
N GLY A 37 19.14 4.44 16.42
CA GLY A 37 18.78 5.08 17.69
C GLY A 37 18.28 6.51 17.48
N ALA A 38 19.04 7.33 16.75
CA ALA A 38 18.66 8.71 16.43
C ALA A 38 17.37 8.79 15.60
N CYS A 39 17.09 7.80 14.74
CA CYS A 39 15.83 7.73 14.00
C CYS A 39 14.63 7.61 14.95
N TYR A 40 14.70 6.74 15.94
CA TYR A 40 13.62 6.58 16.91
C TYR A 40 13.40 7.84 17.75
N ASP A 41 14.46 8.42 18.27
CA ASP A 41 14.39 9.66 19.07
C ASP A 41 13.82 10.82 18.25
N PHE A 42 14.17 10.90 16.98
CA PHE A 42 13.65 11.91 16.07
C PHE A 42 12.13 11.74 15.86
N LEU A 43 11.66 10.52 15.60
CA LEU A 43 10.24 10.23 15.36
C LEU A 43 9.37 10.37 16.63
N GLU A 44 9.95 10.30 17.83
CA GLU A 44 9.22 10.57 19.09
C GLU A 44 8.95 12.07 19.28
N THR A 45 9.80 12.92 18.74
CA THR A 45 9.78 14.37 18.99
C THR A 45 9.30 15.19 17.79
N ASN A 46 9.25 14.61 16.61
CA ASN A 46 8.88 15.27 15.37
C ASN A 46 7.89 14.42 14.55
N THR A 47 7.21 15.07 13.60
CA THR A 47 6.36 14.38 12.61
C THR A 47 7.05 14.35 11.25
N VAL A 48 6.90 13.24 10.52
CA VAL A 48 7.53 12.99 9.23
C VAL A 48 6.51 12.40 8.26
N ASP A 49 6.52 12.85 7.02
CA ASP A 49 5.62 12.32 5.98
C ASP A 49 6.20 11.09 5.26
N LEU A 50 7.53 10.95 5.23
CA LEU A 50 8.22 9.88 4.52
C LEU A 50 9.58 9.57 5.12
N LEU A 51 9.94 8.30 5.19
CA LEU A 51 11.25 7.82 5.64
C LEU A 51 12.05 7.29 4.45
N LEU A 52 13.24 7.85 4.20
CA LEU A 52 14.28 7.25 3.37
C LEU A 52 15.23 6.46 4.29
N LEU A 53 15.38 5.17 4.06
CA LEU A 53 16.03 4.28 5.02
C LEU A 53 17.09 3.41 4.34
N ASP A 54 18.34 3.59 4.71
CA ASP A 54 19.38 2.64 4.29
C ASP A 54 19.17 1.29 5.02
N ILE A 55 19.43 0.22 4.30
CA ILE A 55 19.41 -1.13 4.86
C ILE A 55 20.60 -1.36 5.77
N ASN A 56 21.77 -0.84 5.40
CA ASN A 56 23.00 -0.99 6.17
C ASN A 56 23.21 0.25 7.02
N LEU A 57 22.98 0.15 8.31
CA LEU A 57 23.26 1.19 9.29
C LEU A 57 24.39 0.71 10.19
N GLY A 58 25.29 1.61 10.56
CA GLY A 58 26.47 1.27 11.36
C GLY A 58 26.15 0.66 12.73
N ASP A 59 24.97 0.97 13.29
CA ASP A 59 24.48 0.48 14.60
C ASP A 59 23.38 -0.59 14.47
N GLY A 60 23.03 -1.02 13.26
CA GLY A 60 21.95 -2.00 13.07
C GLY A 60 21.54 -2.21 11.62
N SER A 61 20.37 -2.78 11.44
CA SER A 61 19.78 -3.03 10.13
C SER A 61 18.56 -2.14 9.91
N GLY A 62 18.51 -1.48 8.75
CA GLY A 62 17.31 -0.75 8.32
C GLY A 62 16.04 -1.62 8.29
N PHE A 63 16.18 -2.93 8.14
CA PHE A 63 15.05 -3.85 8.24
C PHE A 63 14.44 -3.87 9.65
N GLU A 64 15.26 -3.84 10.69
CA GLU A 64 14.78 -3.76 12.07
C GLU A 64 14.15 -2.39 12.37
N VAL A 65 14.75 -1.31 11.84
CA VAL A 65 14.15 0.04 11.90
C VAL A 65 12.77 0.03 11.26
N CYS A 66 12.64 -0.52 10.05
CA CYS A 66 11.36 -0.63 9.34
C CYS A 66 10.30 -1.35 10.15
N LYS A 67 10.62 -2.53 10.72
CA LYS A 67 9.69 -3.29 11.57
C LYS A 67 9.20 -2.48 12.75
N ARG A 68 10.13 -1.82 13.45
CA ARG A 68 9.81 -1.02 14.64
C ARG A 68 9.01 0.23 14.29
N VAL A 69 9.33 0.90 13.18
CA VAL A 69 8.57 2.06 12.69
C VAL A 69 7.15 1.62 12.31
N ARG A 70 6.98 0.50 11.60
CA ARG A 70 5.66 -0.03 11.22
C ARG A 70 4.78 -0.41 12.40
N ALA A 71 5.37 -0.76 13.55
CA ALA A 71 4.60 -1.09 14.75
C ALA A 71 3.94 0.15 15.40
N LYS A 72 4.45 1.35 15.14
CA LYS A 72 4.04 2.57 15.84
C LYS A 72 3.58 3.69 14.90
N TRP A 73 4.14 3.81 13.70
CA TRP A 73 3.88 4.89 12.75
C TRP A 73 3.41 4.39 11.40
N GLN A 74 2.42 5.08 10.84
CA GLN A 74 1.86 4.81 9.51
C GLN A 74 2.42 5.83 8.50
N LEU A 75 3.68 5.70 8.13
CA LEU A 75 4.33 6.58 7.15
C LEU A 75 5.02 5.75 6.05
N PRO A 76 5.12 6.22 4.80
CA PRO A 76 5.84 5.56 3.74
C PRO A 76 7.32 5.38 4.08
N ILE A 77 7.86 4.19 3.77
CA ILE A 77 9.29 3.86 3.94
C ILE A 77 9.86 3.46 2.58
N LEU A 78 10.78 4.25 2.06
CA LEU A 78 11.57 3.94 0.88
C LEU A 78 12.94 3.45 1.32
N PHE A 79 13.26 2.21 1.00
CA PHE A 79 14.60 1.70 1.23
C PHE A 79 15.58 2.23 0.19
N ILE A 80 16.78 2.57 0.65
CA ILE A 80 17.93 2.92 -0.20
C ILE A 80 19.03 1.92 0.14
N SER A 81 19.70 1.30 -0.84
CA SER A 81 20.78 0.37 -0.53
C SER A 81 21.70 0.09 -1.69
N ALA A 82 22.97 -0.20 -1.38
CA ALA A 82 23.94 -0.75 -2.30
C ALA A 82 23.69 -2.22 -2.66
N ARG A 83 22.80 -2.92 -1.92
CA ARG A 83 22.41 -4.29 -2.24
C ARG A 83 21.58 -4.29 -3.51
N GLN A 84 21.92 -5.18 -4.45
CA GLN A 84 21.34 -5.16 -5.79
C GLN A 84 20.57 -6.43 -6.14
N SER A 85 20.60 -7.45 -5.28
CA SER A 85 19.90 -8.69 -5.57
C SER A 85 18.38 -8.52 -5.49
N ASP A 86 17.66 -9.24 -6.32
CA ASP A 86 16.19 -9.24 -6.27
C ASP A 86 15.67 -9.79 -4.94
N ASP A 87 16.43 -10.68 -4.29
CA ASP A 87 16.09 -11.20 -2.96
C ASP A 87 16.15 -10.11 -1.88
N ASP A 88 17.13 -9.19 -1.94
CA ASP A 88 17.20 -8.06 -1.01
C ASP A 88 16.03 -7.09 -1.20
N VAL A 89 15.66 -6.82 -2.44
CA VAL A 89 14.47 -6.00 -2.76
C VAL A 89 13.20 -6.69 -2.24
N LEU A 90 13.06 -8.00 -2.47
CA LEU A 90 11.96 -8.81 -1.96
C LEU A 90 11.88 -8.77 -0.44
N ALA A 91 13.01 -8.90 0.24
CA ALA A 91 13.10 -8.84 1.71
C ALA A 91 12.65 -7.47 2.22
N ALA A 92 13.18 -6.37 1.65
CA ALA A 92 12.85 -4.99 2.02
C ALA A 92 11.34 -4.71 1.94
N LEU A 93 10.72 -5.08 0.82
CA LEU A 93 9.29 -4.85 0.59
C LEU A 93 8.41 -5.81 1.40
N SER A 94 8.88 -7.05 1.66
CA SER A 94 8.16 -8.02 2.49
C SER A 94 8.08 -7.61 3.96
N ILE A 95 9.11 -6.94 4.47
CA ILE A 95 9.18 -6.45 5.84
C ILE A 95 8.25 -5.24 6.06
N GLY A 96 7.87 -4.53 4.99
CA GLY A 96 6.95 -3.40 5.07
C GLY A 96 7.45 -2.13 4.39
N GLY A 97 8.54 -2.18 3.60
CA GLY A 97 8.93 -1.09 2.72
C GLY A 97 7.89 -0.85 1.63
N ASP A 98 7.70 0.40 1.25
CA ASP A 98 6.77 0.78 0.19
C ASP A 98 7.46 0.86 -1.18
N ASP A 99 8.76 1.17 -1.21
CA ASP A 99 9.58 1.17 -2.44
C ASP A 99 11.05 0.94 -2.10
N TYR A 100 11.86 0.76 -3.14
CA TYR A 100 13.29 0.47 -3.05
C TYR A 100 14.08 1.27 -4.09
N VAL A 101 15.20 1.86 -3.69
CA VAL A 101 16.11 2.60 -4.55
C VAL A 101 17.51 2.02 -4.43
N LYS A 102 18.08 1.60 -5.55
CA LYS A 102 19.45 1.04 -5.60
C LYS A 102 20.49 2.16 -5.59
N LYS A 103 21.52 2.06 -4.75
CA LYS A 103 22.73 2.89 -4.82
C LYS A 103 23.67 2.35 -5.93
N PRO A 104 24.35 3.18 -6.74
CA PRO A 104 24.27 4.64 -6.76
C PRO A 104 23.00 5.15 -7.46
N TYR A 105 22.41 6.22 -6.97
CA TYR A 105 21.21 6.83 -7.52
C TYR A 105 21.45 8.29 -7.94
N SER A 106 20.63 8.77 -8.87
CA SER A 106 20.56 10.19 -9.19
C SER A 106 19.68 10.90 -8.16
N LEU A 107 20.14 12.02 -7.59
CA LEU A 107 19.36 12.83 -6.65
C LEU A 107 18.04 13.32 -7.25
N SER A 108 18.03 13.64 -8.56
CA SER A 108 16.80 14.06 -9.25
C SER A 108 15.78 12.92 -9.37
N VAL A 109 16.22 11.70 -9.64
CA VAL A 109 15.35 10.51 -9.69
C VAL A 109 14.82 10.19 -8.29
N LEU A 110 15.69 10.24 -7.27
CA LEU A 110 15.26 10.01 -5.88
C LEU A 110 14.24 11.06 -5.43
N LEU A 111 14.49 12.35 -5.74
CA LEU A 111 13.54 13.44 -5.43
C LEU A 111 12.19 13.24 -6.13
N ALA A 112 12.17 12.80 -7.38
CA ALA A 112 10.93 12.51 -8.10
C ALA A 112 10.12 11.42 -7.39
N LYS A 113 10.77 10.32 -6.98
CA LYS A 113 10.13 9.24 -6.21
C LYS A 113 9.58 9.73 -4.87
N VAL A 114 10.35 10.54 -4.14
CA VAL A 114 9.92 11.13 -2.87
C VAL A 114 8.68 12.01 -3.07
N ARG A 115 8.68 12.91 -4.07
CA ARG A 115 7.53 13.78 -4.36
C ARG A 115 6.26 13.01 -4.69
N VAL A 116 6.36 11.93 -5.45
CA VAL A 116 5.21 11.07 -5.75
C VAL A 116 4.62 10.48 -4.46
N ASN A 117 5.46 9.98 -3.56
CA ASN A 117 4.99 9.44 -2.28
C ASN A 117 4.40 10.51 -1.36
N LEU A 118 5.02 11.70 -1.28
CA LEU A 118 4.50 12.82 -0.51
C LEU A 118 3.12 13.28 -1.01
N LYS A 119 2.94 13.37 -2.33
CA LYS A 119 1.63 13.70 -2.92
C LYS A 119 0.54 12.69 -2.53
N ARG A 120 0.88 11.40 -2.45
CA ARG A 120 -0.07 10.37 -1.99
C ARG A 120 -0.42 10.53 -0.51
N VAL A 121 0.57 10.80 0.33
CA VAL A 121 0.33 11.09 1.76
C VAL A 121 -0.61 12.27 1.91
N GLU A 122 -0.38 13.33 1.15
CA GLU A 122 -1.26 14.51 1.17
C GLU A 122 -2.68 14.18 0.71
N GLN A 123 -2.83 13.39 -0.36
CA GLN A 123 -4.14 12.95 -0.83
C GLN A 123 -4.86 12.08 0.20
N MET A 124 -4.16 11.15 0.85
CA MET A 124 -4.76 10.32 1.91
C MET A 124 -5.22 11.16 3.10
N LYS A 125 -4.41 12.12 3.56
CA LYS A 125 -4.78 13.04 4.65
C LYS A 125 -6.04 13.83 4.30
N ARG A 126 -6.15 14.35 3.08
CA ARG A 126 -7.35 15.07 2.63
C ARG A 126 -8.60 14.19 2.62
N LEU A 127 -8.47 12.94 2.15
CA LEU A 127 -9.60 12.00 2.16
C LEU A 127 -10.05 11.65 3.58
N GLU A 128 -9.11 11.49 4.52
CA GLU A 128 -9.41 11.25 5.93
C GLU A 128 -10.10 12.46 6.58
N GLU A 129 -9.63 13.68 6.28
CA GLU A 129 -10.25 14.93 6.75
C GLU A 129 -11.66 15.11 6.20
N ASP A 130 -11.87 14.85 4.91
CA ASP A 130 -13.19 14.93 4.27
C ASP A 130 -14.14 13.87 4.84
N ALA A 131 -13.68 12.64 5.06
CA ALA A 131 -14.46 11.58 5.68
C ALA A 131 -14.88 11.96 7.12
N ALA A 132 -13.94 12.43 7.93
CA ALA A 132 -14.21 12.88 9.31
C ALA A 132 -15.20 14.05 9.34
N ARG A 133 -15.11 14.97 8.36
CA ARG A 133 -16.06 16.08 8.23
C ARG A 133 -17.46 15.59 7.88
N MET A 134 -17.59 14.66 6.94
CA MET A 134 -18.90 14.08 6.56
C MET A 134 -19.53 13.33 7.73
N GLU A 135 -18.74 12.59 8.51
CA GLU A 135 -19.24 11.91 9.72
C GLU A 135 -19.71 12.91 10.79
N ALA A 136 -18.99 14.00 10.99
CA ALA A 136 -19.39 15.06 11.92
C ALA A 136 -20.69 15.76 11.49
N GLU A 137 -20.86 16.05 10.19
CA GLU A 137 -22.08 16.64 9.64
C GLU A 137 -23.28 15.67 9.75
N ALA A 138 -23.08 14.38 9.53
CA ALA A 138 -24.10 13.36 9.70
C ALA A 138 -24.54 13.21 11.18
N ALA A 139 -23.61 13.30 12.12
CA ALA A 139 -23.92 13.25 13.55
C ALA A 139 -24.75 14.45 14.03
N VAL A 140 -24.48 15.65 13.48
CA VAL A 140 -25.26 16.87 13.78
C VAL A 140 -26.69 16.78 13.22
N SER A 141 -26.88 16.19 12.03
CA SER A 141 -28.20 16.05 11.42
C SER A 141 -29.10 15.02 12.16
N GLN A 142 -28.52 13.99 12.79
CA GLN A 142 -29.26 13.02 13.61
C GLN A 142 -29.62 13.56 14.99
N GLY A 143 -28.91 14.56 15.51
CA GLY A 143 -29.24 15.19 16.81
C GLY A 143 -30.45 16.13 16.78
N SER A 144 -30.97 16.48 15.61
CA SER A 144 -32.10 17.43 15.45
C SER A 144 -33.47 16.79 15.23
N MET A 145 -33.59 15.45 15.19
CA MET A 145 -34.84 14.74 15.08
C MET A 145 -35.15 13.91 16.34
N GLY A 146 -35.29 14.59 17.43
CA GLY A 146 -35.76 14.00 18.70
C GLY A 146 -36.94 14.76 19.26
N ASN A 147 -38.10 14.68 18.70
CA ASN A 147 -39.40 14.61 19.40
C ASN A 147 -40.60 14.79 18.46
N ALA A 148 -41.21 13.73 17.98
CA ALA A 148 -42.64 13.68 17.70
C ALA A 148 -43.05 12.20 17.69
N GLY A 149 -43.76 11.85 18.76
CA GLY A 149 -44.23 10.51 18.99
C GLY A 149 -45.43 10.10 18.14
N SER A 150 -45.77 8.86 18.32
CA SER A 150 -47.06 8.20 18.20
C SER A 150 -47.11 7.04 17.21
N ALA A 151 -47.04 5.89 17.82
CA ALA A 151 -47.86 4.69 17.62
C ALA A 151 -48.59 4.51 16.29
N LEU A 152 -48.28 3.38 15.65
CA LEU A 152 -49.33 2.44 15.20
C LEU A 152 -48.70 1.05 14.93
N GLN A 153 -49.13 0.08 15.73
CA GLN A 153 -48.99 -1.35 15.50
C GLN A 153 -49.82 -1.80 14.30
N ARG A 154 -49.30 -2.85 13.67
CA ARG A 154 -49.97 -4.01 12.97
C ARG A 154 -49.32 -4.23 11.61
N ASP A 155 -49.11 -5.41 11.10
CA ASP A 155 -49.35 -6.80 11.47
C ASP A 155 -48.32 -7.65 10.71
N ALA A 156 -48.05 -8.82 11.24
CA ALA A 156 -47.29 -9.87 10.60
C ALA A 156 -48.00 -10.34 9.34
N ASP A 157 -47.23 -10.49 8.25
CA ASP A 157 -47.43 -11.67 7.41
C ASP A 157 -46.16 -12.05 6.68
N GLY A 158 -45.83 -13.31 6.74
CA GLY A 158 -44.67 -13.88 6.15
C GLY A 158 -44.81 -14.05 4.63
N SER A 159 -43.72 -13.82 3.93
CA SER A 159 -43.48 -14.57 2.72
C SER A 159 -41.98 -14.71 2.52
N ASP A 160 -41.55 -15.94 2.62
CA ASP A 160 -40.30 -16.46 2.11
C ASP A 160 -40.08 -15.98 0.69
N ALA A 161 -39.06 -15.17 0.51
CA ALA A 161 -38.43 -15.00 -0.79
C ALA A 161 -36.98 -15.51 -0.64
N ALA A 162 -36.86 -16.82 -0.63
CA ALA A 162 -35.62 -17.50 -1.01
C ALA A 162 -35.34 -17.15 -2.48
N SER A 163 -34.63 -16.04 -2.67
CA SER A 163 -34.08 -15.72 -3.99
C SER A 163 -32.95 -16.68 -4.26
N GLN A 164 -33.21 -17.53 -5.19
CA GLN A 164 -32.41 -18.52 -5.85
C GLN A 164 -30.93 -18.09 -5.93
N ILE A 165 -30.09 -18.83 -5.24
CA ILE A 165 -28.66 -18.86 -5.44
C ILE A 165 -28.46 -19.48 -6.83
N GLY A 166 -28.25 -18.60 -7.81
CA GLY A 166 -27.71 -19.02 -9.10
C GLY A 166 -26.34 -19.63 -8.84
N SER A 167 -26.19 -20.88 -9.24
CA SER A 167 -24.94 -21.66 -9.19
C SER A 167 -23.99 -21.18 -10.27
N ASP A 168 -23.42 -19.99 -10.10
CA ASP A 168 -22.19 -19.61 -10.75
C ASP A 168 -21.07 -19.81 -9.73
N HIS A 169 -20.20 -20.77 -9.99
CA HIS A 169 -18.97 -21.00 -9.26
C HIS A 169 -18.02 -19.81 -9.49
N GLU A 170 -18.33 -18.68 -8.94
CA GLU A 170 -17.44 -17.53 -8.93
C GLU A 170 -16.25 -17.87 -8.00
N ILE A 171 -15.12 -18.21 -8.62
CA ILE A 171 -13.89 -18.69 -7.94
C ILE A 171 -13.36 -17.63 -6.99
N LEU A 172 -13.59 -16.34 -7.29
CA LEU A 172 -13.10 -15.19 -6.56
C LEU A 172 -14.14 -14.07 -6.57
N ARG A 173 -14.36 -13.42 -5.44
CA ARG A 173 -15.19 -12.22 -5.29
C ARG A 173 -14.45 -11.18 -4.46
N LEU A 174 -14.60 -9.91 -4.79
CA LEU A 174 -14.03 -8.78 -4.05
C LEU A 174 -15.09 -8.12 -3.18
N ASP A 175 -14.69 -7.70 -1.99
CA ASP A 175 -15.49 -6.93 -1.05
C ASP A 175 -14.74 -5.62 -0.76
N GLU A 176 -15.15 -4.54 -1.42
CA GLU A 176 -14.52 -3.23 -1.30
C GLU A 176 -14.70 -2.63 0.09
N SER A 177 -15.86 -2.86 0.71
CA SER A 177 -16.18 -2.29 2.03
C SER A 177 -15.24 -2.78 3.12
N THR A 178 -14.69 -3.99 2.98
CA THR A 178 -13.77 -4.61 3.94
C THR A 178 -12.36 -4.81 3.38
N MET A 179 -12.08 -4.32 2.17
CA MET A 179 -10.83 -4.53 1.45
C MET A 179 -10.37 -6.00 1.51
N SER A 180 -11.28 -6.92 1.19
CA SER A 180 -11.02 -8.35 1.27
C SER A 180 -11.41 -9.07 -0.02
N ALA A 181 -10.78 -10.23 -0.25
CA ALA A 181 -11.18 -11.18 -1.27
C ALA A 181 -11.92 -12.34 -0.63
N VAL A 182 -12.95 -12.85 -1.29
CA VAL A 182 -13.64 -14.09 -0.90
C VAL A 182 -13.33 -15.16 -1.93
N ARG A 183 -12.69 -16.24 -1.50
CA ARG A 183 -12.37 -17.39 -2.35
C ARG A 183 -12.82 -18.67 -1.66
N ASN A 184 -13.58 -19.50 -2.37
CA ASN A 184 -14.15 -20.74 -1.82
C ASN A 184 -14.92 -20.54 -0.49
N GLY A 185 -15.62 -19.40 -0.34
CA GLY A 185 -16.33 -19.05 0.87
C GLY A 185 -15.46 -18.50 2.02
N GLN A 186 -14.15 -18.48 1.87
CA GLN A 186 -13.22 -17.94 2.85
C GLN A 186 -12.91 -16.47 2.55
N ARG A 187 -13.07 -15.59 3.55
CA ARG A 187 -12.70 -14.19 3.48
C ARG A 187 -11.20 -14.01 3.79
N ILE A 188 -10.49 -13.34 2.91
CA ILE A 188 -9.03 -13.12 2.95
C ILE A 188 -8.78 -11.62 3.00
N PRO A 189 -8.29 -11.05 4.11
CA PRO A 189 -8.02 -9.62 4.21
C PRO A 189 -6.79 -9.25 3.37
N LEU A 190 -6.90 -8.13 2.65
CA LEU A 190 -5.85 -7.60 1.79
C LEU A 190 -5.40 -6.23 2.29
N LYS A 191 -4.12 -5.92 2.09
CA LYS A 191 -3.62 -4.55 2.28
C LYS A 191 -4.09 -3.67 1.13
N ALA A 192 -4.15 -2.36 1.32
CA ALA A 192 -4.67 -1.40 0.33
C ALA A 192 -4.10 -1.59 -1.08
N LYS A 193 -2.76 -1.76 -1.21
CA LYS A 193 -2.11 -1.99 -2.51
C LYS A 193 -2.35 -3.38 -3.09
N GLU A 194 -2.46 -4.40 -2.23
CA GLU A 194 -2.82 -5.76 -2.65
C GLU A 194 -4.25 -5.79 -3.17
N PHE A 195 -5.18 -5.08 -2.48
CA PHE A 195 -6.57 -4.97 -2.90
C PHE A 195 -6.69 -4.22 -4.24
N ALA A 196 -6.06 -3.04 -4.37
CA ALA A 196 -6.08 -2.26 -5.59
C ALA A 196 -5.51 -3.04 -6.79
N LEU A 197 -4.40 -3.78 -6.59
CA LEU A 197 -3.81 -4.62 -7.62
C LEU A 197 -4.74 -5.77 -8.03
N LEU A 198 -5.36 -6.42 -7.05
CA LEU A 198 -6.31 -7.50 -7.33
C LEU A 198 -7.59 -6.96 -8.00
N ALA A 199 -8.08 -5.79 -7.61
CA ALA A 199 -9.24 -5.13 -8.21
C ALA A 199 -8.98 -4.80 -9.69
N CYS A 200 -7.84 -4.17 -10.01
CA CYS A 200 -7.44 -3.90 -11.38
C CYS A 200 -7.37 -5.19 -12.22
N LEU A 201 -6.74 -6.26 -11.70
CA LEU A 201 -6.71 -7.55 -12.38
C LEU A 201 -8.11 -8.19 -12.52
N TYR A 202 -9.00 -7.96 -11.58
CA TYR A 202 -10.36 -8.49 -11.57
C TYR A 202 -11.27 -7.78 -12.57
N GLU A 203 -11.13 -6.47 -12.73
CA GLU A 203 -11.83 -5.70 -13.77
C GLU A 203 -11.45 -6.18 -15.17
N HIS A 204 -10.19 -6.61 -15.34
CA HIS A 204 -9.66 -7.15 -16.60
C HIS A 204 -9.53 -8.68 -16.58
N LYS A 205 -10.43 -9.38 -15.86
CA LYS A 205 -10.38 -10.85 -15.74
C LYS A 205 -10.33 -11.53 -17.11
N ASP A 206 -9.57 -12.61 -17.16
CA ASP A 206 -9.32 -13.45 -18.34
C ASP A 206 -8.64 -12.72 -19.52
N THR A 207 -8.18 -11.48 -19.31
CA THR A 207 -7.35 -10.73 -20.27
C THR A 207 -5.97 -10.43 -19.69
N ILE A 208 -5.00 -10.20 -20.58
CA ILE A 208 -3.65 -9.86 -20.16
C ILE A 208 -3.60 -8.38 -19.82
N VAL A 209 -3.24 -8.06 -18.57
CA VAL A 209 -2.99 -6.70 -18.13
C VAL A 209 -1.48 -6.44 -18.17
N LYS A 210 -1.08 -5.43 -18.94
CA LYS A 210 0.34 -5.05 -19.06
C LYS A 210 0.87 -4.49 -17.75
N LYS A 211 2.17 -4.62 -17.51
CA LYS A 211 2.82 -4.09 -16.32
C LYS A 211 2.63 -2.57 -16.20
N GLU A 212 2.74 -1.84 -17.31
CA GLU A 212 2.55 -0.40 -17.36
C GLU A 212 1.15 -0.02 -16.87
N THR A 213 0.11 -0.71 -17.36
CA THR A 213 -1.28 -0.49 -16.94
C THR A 213 -1.46 -0.74 -15.45
N LEU A 214 -0.88 -1.83 -14.92
CA LEU A 214 -0.91 -2.13 -13.49
C LEU A 214 -0.21 -1.05 -12.66
N PHE A 215 0.90 -0.51 -13.16
CA PHE A 215 1.59 0.60 -12.50
C PHE A 215 0.76 1.87 -12.50
N ASP A 216 0.20 2.25 -13.63
CA ASP A 216 -0.60 3.47 -13.78
C ASP A 216 -1.86 3.43 -12.92
N GLU A 217 -2.61 2.33 -12.94
CA GLU A 217 -3.89 2.20 -12.22
C GLU A 217 -3.71 2.00 -10.71
N VAL A 218 -2.69 1.23 -10.29
CA VAL A 218 -2.51 0.90 -8.88
C VAL A 218 -1.58 1.87 -8.15
N TRP A 219 -0.56 2.38 -8.83
CA TRP A 219 0.43 3.28 -8.24
C TRP A 219 0.41 4.70 -8.80
N GLY A 220 -0.28 4.93 -9.94
CA GLY A 220 -0.52 6.27 -10.51
C GLY A 220 0.72 6.89 -11.14
N ASP A 221 1.80 6.12 -11.38
CA ASP A 221 3.00 6.64 -12.02
C ASP A 221 3.92 5.53 -12.57
N ALA A 222 4.58 5.80 -13.70
CA ALA A 222 5.48 4.87 -14.41
C ALA A 222 6.85 4.64 -13.72
N PHE A 223 7.10 5.22 -12.54
CA PHE A 223 8.41 5.18 -11.87
C PHE A 223 8.62 4.00 -10.89
N TYR A 224 7.69 3.05 -10.82
CA TYR A 224 7.89 1.84 -10.01
C TYR A 224 8.69 0.79 -10.75
N SER A 225 9.58 0.10 -10.02
CA SER A 225 10.37 -0.99 -10.60
C SER A 225 9.53 -2.27 -10.73
N ASP A 226 9.84 -3.09 -11.71
CA ASP A 226 9.27 -4.43 -11.88
C ASP A 226 9.31 -5.25 -10.56
N GLY A 227 10.31 -5.01 -9.71
CA GLY A 227 10.44 -5.62 -8.39
C GLY A 227 9.26 -5.33 -7.47
N THR A 228 8.75 -4.09 -7.44
CA THR A 228 7.60 -3.71 -6.61
C THR A 228 6.34 -4.47 -7.00
N LEU A 229 6.05 -4.54 -8.30
CA LEU A 229 4.90 -5.28 -8.82
C LEU A 229 5.01 -6.77 -8.52
N ASN A 230 6.18 -7.37 -8.77
CA ASN A 230 6.43 -8.80 -8.53
C ASN A 230 6.19 -9.18 -7.06
N VAL A 231 6.58 -8.32 -6.11
CA VAL A 231 6.35 -8.55 -4.68
C VAL A 231 4.87 -8.56 -4.33
N HIS A 232 4.10 -7.61 -4.84
CA HIS A 232 2.67 -7.56 -4.56
C HIS A 232 1.92 -8.72 -5.21
N ILE A 233 2.31 -9.12 -6.43
CA ILE A 233 1.81 -10.33 -7.08
C ILE A 233 2.14 -11.57 -6.24
N ARG A 234 3.38 -11.68 -5.74
CA ARG A 234 3.77 -12.80 -4.87
C ARG A 234 2.94 -12.85 -3.59
N LYS A 235 2.75 -11.70 -2.90
CA LYS A 235 1.91 -11.62 -1.69
C LYS A 235 0.45 -12.00 -1.97
N LEU A 236 -0.10 -11.59 -3.11
CA LEU A 236 -1.43 -12.00 -3.53
C LEU A 236 -1.49 -13.51 -3.76
N ARG A 237 -0.49 -14.10 -4.43
CA ARG A 237 -0.40 -15.55 -4.63
C ARG A 237 -0.30 -16.30 -3.30
N GLU A 238 0.54 -15.85 -2.37
CA GLU A 238 0.66 -16.44 -1.02
C GLU A 238 -0.66 -16.46 -0.25
N LYS A 239 -1.55 -15.51 -0.52
CA LYS A 239 -2.87 -15.42 0.12
C LYS A 239 -3.97 -16.15 -0.64
N LEU A 240 -3.91 -16.14 -1.96
CA LEU A 240 -5.01 -16.58 -2.82
C LEU A 240 -4.77 -17.94 -3.49
N GLU A 241 -3.54 -18.35 -3.73
CA GLU A 241 -3.23 -19.59 -4.42
C GLU A 241 -3.04 -20.77 -3.44
N LYS A 242 -3.26 -21.97 -3.91
CA LYS A 242 -2.90 -23.19 -3.16
C LYS A 242 -1.40 -23.38 -3.10
N ASP A 243 -0.72 -23.12 -4.22
CA ASP A 243 0.74 -23.11 -4.35
C ASP A 243 1.17 -21.81 -5.03
N PRO A 244 1.79 -20.88 -4.29
CA PRO A 244 2.25 -19.60 -4.85
C PRO A 244 3.29 -19.74 -5.97
N ASN A 245 4.02 -20.87 -6.03
CA ASN A 245 5.04 -21.13 -7.04
C ASN A 245 4.44 -21.70 -8.34
N HIS A 246 3.25 -22.31 -8.25
CA HIS A 246 2.49 -22.83 -9.39
C HIS A 246 1.09 -22.17 -9.44
N PRO A 247 1.03 -20.85 -9.73
CA PRO A 247 -0.20 -20.08 -9.63
C PRO A 247 -1.19 -20.46 -10.73
N GLU A 248 -2.43 -20.74 -10.34
CA GLU A 248 -3.54 -21.05 -11.22
C GLU A 248 -4.40 -19.82 -11.49
N LEU A 249 -4.58 -18.95 -10.49
CA LEU A 249 -5.43 -17.77 -10.53
C LEU A 249 -4.72 -16.56 -11.14
N ILE A 250 -3.55 -16.19 -10.59
CA ILE A 250 -2.76 -15.03 -11.07
C ILE A 250 -1.55 -15.56 -11.85
N ARG A 251 -1.67 -15.68 -13.15
CA ARG A 251 -0.60 -16.22 -14.02
C ARG A 251 0.28 -15.10 -14.58
N THR A 252 1.58 -15.37 -14.71
CA THR A 252 2.53 -14.48 -15.37
C THR A 252 2.52 -14.72 -16.87
N VAL A 253 2.42 -13.64 -17.63
CA VAL A 253 2.66 -13.64 -19.08
C VAL A 253 4.01 -13.00 -19.31
N TRP A 254 5.02 -13.85 -19.54
CA TRP A 254 6.42 -13.42 -19.61
C TRP A 254 6.64 -12.28 -20.60
N GLY A 255 7.39 -11.26 -20.15
CA GLY A 255 7.68 -10.06 -20.95
C GLY A 255 6.52 -9.08 -21.11
N THR A 256 5.28 -9.41 -20.69
CA THR A 256 4.10 -8.60 -20.97
C THR A 256 3.40 -8.11 -19.68
N GLY A 257 3.04 -9.00 -18.77
CA GLY A 257 2.27 -8.64 -17.59
C GLY A 257 1.66 -9.84 -16.88
N TYR A 258 0.43 -9.69 -16.41
CA TYR A 258 -0.29 -10.69 -15.63
C TYR A 258 -1.71 -10.90 -16.13
N ILE A 259 -2.27 -12.05 -15.84
CA ILE A 259 -3.67 -12.41 -16.14
C ILE A 259 -4.31 -13.03 -14.90
N LEU A 260 -5.50 -12.57 -14.54
CA LEU A 260 -6.35 -13.21 -13.55
C LEU A 260 -7.29 -14.20 -14.24
N LYS A 261 -7.14 -15.48 -13.97
CA LYS A 261 -8.01 -16.53 -14.53
C LYS A 261 -9.17 -16.82 -13.58
N THR A 262 -10.40 -16.61 -14.04
CA THR A 262 -11.62 -16.87 -13.26
C THR A 262 -12.35 -18.14 -13.68
N GLN A 263 -11.98 -18.72 -14.81
CA GLN A 263 -12.51 -19.99 -15.28
C GLN A 263 -11.45 -21.09 -15.19
N ASN A 264 -11.81 -22.24 -14.62
CA ASN A 264 -10.99 -23.43 -14.75
C ASN A 264 -11.10 -23.93 -16.20
N GLU A 265 -10.02 -23.82 -16.97
CA GLU A 265 -9.87 -24.61 -18.17
C GLU A 265 -9.88 -26.09 -17.76
N LYS A 266 -11.05 -26.75 -17.87
CA LYS A 266 -11.10 -28.22 -17.83
C LYS A 266 -10.38 -28.71 -19.08
N SER A 267 -9.17 -29.29 -18.87
CA SER A 267 -8.55 -30.20 -19.86
C SER A 267 -9.42 -31.41 -20.06
#